data_4d7ed8eb86e4a22da1b2e6e93dc4eecb
#
_entry.id   4d7ed8eb86e4a22da1b2e6e93dc4eecb
#
_cell.length_a   1.000
_cell.length_b   1.000
_cell.length_c   1.000
_cell.angle_alpha   90.00
_cell.angle_beta   90.00
_cell.angle_gamma   90.00
#
_symmetry.space_group_name_H-M   'P 1'
#
loop_
_entity.id
_entity.type
_entity.pdbx_description
1 polymer ?
#
loop_
_entity_poly.entity_id
_entity_poly.type
_entity_poly.pdbx_seq_one_letter_code
_entity_poly.pdbx_strand_id
1 'polypeptide(L)'
;MKKKKHVISRVLPGSIGEELELEPGDILAEINHQLVEDVFDYRYLMNDEYIELLIEKANGELWELEVEKDYDEDLGIEFENGLMDDYRSCSNHCMFCFIDQMPPGMRETLYFKDDDSRLSFLQGNYVTLTNMSQEDIERVIKYLSLIHI
;
A
#
# COMPACT_ATOMS: atom_id res chain seq x y z
N MET A 1 18.83 -2.63 2.85
CA MET A 1 17.55 -2.14 2.29
C MET A 1 16.99 -1.07 3.21
N LYS A 2 16.60 0.07 2.68
CA LYS A 2 15.89 1.07 3.49
C LYS A 2 14.51 0.49 3.82
N LYS A 3 14.22 0.29 5.10
CA LYS A 3 12.85 -0.03 5.55
C LYS A 3 11.93 1.10 5.07
N LYS A 4 10.90 0.77 4.31
CA LYS A 4 9.87 1.74 3.92
C LYS A 4 9.14 2.16 5.19
N LYS A 5 8.93 3.46 5.34
CA LYS A 5 8.23 4.02 6.49
C LYS A 5 6.81 4.37 6.05
N HIS A 6 5.81 3.73 6.66
CA HIS A 6 4.41 3.98 6.39
C HIS A 6 3.84 4.90 7.47
N VAL A 7 3.88 6.21 7.18
CA VAL A 7 3.46 7.25 8.12
C VAL A 7 1.94 7.36 8.13
N ILE A 8 1.35 7.28 9.32
CA ILE A 8 -0.08 7.49 9.53
C ILE A 8 -0.38 8.99 9.36
N SER A 9 -1.27 9.32 8.44
CA SER A 9 -1.70 10.70 8.19
C SER A 9 -2.93 11.08 8.98
N ARG A 10 -3.79 10.11 9.28
CA ARG A 10 -5.05 10.33 9.98
C ARG A 10 -5.51 9.08 10.72
N VAL A 11 -6.12 9.29 11.87
CA VAL A 11 -6.83 8.26 12.64
C VAL A 11 -8.30 8.68 12.74
N LEU A 12 -9.21 7.77 12.37
CA LEU A 12 -10.64 8.04 12.40
C LEU A 12 -11.17 7.98 13.83
N PRO A 13 -12.04 8.94 14.23
CA PRO A 13 -12.65 8.93 15.57
C PRO A 13 -13.53 7.69 15.76
N GLY A 14 -13.47 7.07 16.92
CA GLY A 14 -14.23 5.86 17.26
C GLY A 14 -13.72 4.58 16.60
N SER A 15 -12.51 4.62 16.03
CA SER A 15 -11.86 3.45 15.43
C SER A 15 -10.94 2.73 16.41
N ILE A 16 -10.54 1.50 16.04
CA ILE A 16 -9.54 0.72 16.79
C ILE A 16 -8.21 1.51 16.89
N GLY A 17 -7.83 2.23 15.83
CA GLY A 17 -6.63 3.07 15.84
C GLY A 17 -6.67 4.15 16.93
N GLU A 18 -7.82 4.74 17.20
CA GLU A 18 -8.00 5.69 18.30
C GLU A 18 -7.91 4.98 19.67
N GLU A 19 -8.52 3.80 19.82
CA GLU A 19 -8.44 3.00 21.05
C GLU A 19 -7.01 2.56 21.38
N LEU A 20 -6.18 2.35 20.35
CA LEU A 20 -4.77 2.02 20.49
C LEU A 20 -3.86 3.24 20.72
N GLU A 21 -4.43 4.41 20.87
CA GLU A 21 -3.69 5.67 21.03
C GLU A 21 -2.72 5.97 19.87
N LEU A 22 -3.10 5.57 18.65
CA LEU A 22 -2.34 5.91 17.46
C LEU A 22 -2.58 7.37 17.07
N GLU A 23 -1.52 8.04 16.65
CA GLU A 23 -1.56 9.46 16.28
C GLU A 23 -1.02 9.67 14.87
N PRO A 24 -1.47 10.74 14.18
CA PRO A 24 -0.84 11.16 12.94
C PRO A 24 0.66 11.45 13.16
N GLY A 25 1.50 10.88 12.30
CA GLY A 25 2.96 10.94 12.41
C GLY A 25 3.58 9.66 12.96
N ASP A 26 2.79 8.74 13.52
CA ASP A 26 3.26 7.41 13.87
C ASP A 26 3.56 6.58 12.62
N ILE A 27 4.44 5.62 12.72
CA ILE A 27 4.88 4.79 11.60
C ILE A 27 4.52 3.34 11.88
N LEU A 28 3.78 2.73 10.94
CA LEU A 28 3.54 1.28 10.94
C LEU A 28 4.77 0.59 10.38
N ALA A 29 5.43 -0.24 11.18
CA ALA A 29 6.64 -0.96 10.78
C ALA A 29 6.33 -2.39 10.34
N GLU A 30 5.62 -3.15 11.17
CA GLU A 30 5.34 -4.57 10.93
C GLU A 30 3.93 -4.94 11.39
N ILE A 31 3.35 -5.95 10.75
CA ILE A 31 2.12 -6.64 11.18
C ILE A 31 2.44 -8.14 11.28
N ASN A 32 2.12 -8.75 12.40
CA ASN A 32 2.42 -10.17 12.69
C ASN A 32 3.88 -10.55 12.41
N HIS A 33 4.82 -9.69 12.81
CA HIS A 33 6.27 -9.82 12.56
C HIS A 33 6.67 -9.87 11.08
N GLN A 34 5.79 -9.38 10.19
CA GLN A 34 6.06 -9.26 8.76
C GLN A 34 6.12 -7.79 8.35
N LEU A 35 7.13 -7.45 7.56
CA LEU A 35 7.27 -6.11 7.00
C LEU A 35 6.12 -5.85 6.02
N VAL A 36 5.52 -4.67 6.14
CA VAL A 36 4.52 -4.17 5.19
C VAL A 36 5.25 -3.41 4.09
N GLU A 37 5.13 -3.88 2.85
CA GLU A 37 5.76 -3.23 1.70
C GLU A 37 4.82 -2.22 1.03
N ASP A 38 3.55 -2.57 0.89
CA ASP A 38 2.53 -1.72 0.29
C ASP A 38 1.12 -2.00 0.85
N VAL A 39 0.13 -1.31 0.28
CA VAL A 39 -1.27 -1.41 0.71
C VAL A 39 -1.84 -2.83 0.62
N PHE A 40 -1.34 -3.69 -0.29
CA PHE A 40 -1.82 -5.07 -0.40
C PHE A 40 -1.34 -5.93 0.76
N ASP A 41 -0.09 -5.81 1.17
CA ASP A 41 0.42 -6.49 2.36
C ASP A 41 -0.36 -6.03 3.59
N TYR A 42 -0.60 -4.73 3.71
CA TYR A 42 -1.41 -4.19 4.80
C TYR A 42 -2.79 -4.83 4.84
N ARG A 43 -3.54 -4.82 3.74
CA ARG A 43 -4.89 -5.40 3.67
C ARG A 43 -4.89 -6.91 3.92
N TYR A 44 -3.90 -7.62 3.37
CA TYR A 44 -3.76 -9.06 3.55
C TYR A 44 -3.54 -9.44 5.01
N LEU A 45 -2.59 -8.77 5.68
CA LEU A 45 -2.23 -9.04 7.06
C LEU A 45 -3.30 -8.54 8.04
N MET A 46 -4.10 -7.56 7.64
CA MET A 46 -5.24 -7.07 8.42
C MET A 46 -6.46 -7.99 8.40
N ASN A 47 -6.56 -8.92 7.47
CA ASN A 47 -7.64 -9.89 7.37
C ASN A 47 -7.43 -11.06 8.36
N ASP A 48 -7.43 -10.74 9.64
CA ASP A 48 -7.32 -11.69 10.73
C ASP A 48 -8.09 -11.17 11.96
N GLU A 49 -8.53 -12.05 12.83
CA GLU A 49 -9.20 -11.70 14.08
C GLU A 49 -8.23 -11.27 15.17
N TYR A 50 -6.98 -11.72 15.09
CA TYR A 50 -5.89 -11.35 15.99
C TYR A 50 -4.67 -10.90 15.20
N ILE A 51 -4.20 -9.70 15.47
CA ILE A 51 -3.01 -9.13 14.84
C ILE A 51 -2.07 -8.49 15.87
N GLU A 52 -0.79 -8.56 15.60
CA GLU A 52 0.26 -7.88 16.34
C GLU A 52 0.84 -6.76 15.49
N LEU A 53 0.82 -5.54 16.01
CA LEU A 53 1.33 -4.36 15.31
C LEU A 53 2.62 -3.89 15.94
N LEU A 54 3.62 -3.58 15.13
CA LEU A 54 4.81 -2.86 15.56
C LEU A 54 4.72 -1.42 15.05
N ILE A 55 4.58 -0.48 15.96
CA ILE A 55 4.45 0.95 15.68
C ILE A 55 5.68 1.69 16.20
N GLU A 56 6.28 2.51 15.35
CA GLU A 56 7.29 3.50 15.74
C GLU A 56 6.58 4.83 15.99
N LYS A 57 6.52 5.25 17.24
CA LYS A 57 5.93 6.54 17.61
C LYS A 57 6.77 7.72 17.09
N ALA A 58 6.14 8.86 16.93
CA ALA A 58 6.82 10.08 16.48
C ALA A 58 8.00 10.51 17.37
N ASN A 59 8.02 10.08 18.64
CA ASN A 59 9.12 10.30 19.59
C ASN A 59 10.27 9.28 19.45
N GLY A 60 10.13 8.26 18.57
CA GLY A 60 11.11 7.20 18.34
C GLY A 60 10.92 5.95 19.21
N GLU A 61 9.88 5.89 20.04
CA GLU A 61 9.54 4.70 20.81
C GLU A 61 8.93 3.62 19.91
N LEU A 62 9.25 2.35 20.18
CA LEU A 62 8.64 1.20 19.52
C LEU A 62 7.57 0.63 20.44
N TRP A 63 6.36 0.54 19.92
CA TRP A 63 5.22 -0.05 20.61
C TRP A 63 4.80 -1.33 19.91
N GLU A 64 4.71 -2.41 20.66
CA GLU A 64 4.10 -3.66 20.23
C GLU A 64 2.66 -3.69 20.77
N LEU A 65 1.69 -3.75 19.86
CA LEU A 65 0.27 -3.70 20.15
C LEU A 65 -0.40 -4.99 19.69
N GLU A 66 -1.12 -5.65 20.60
CA GLU A 66 -1.96 -6.80 20.28
C GLU A 66 -3.39 -6.32 20.06
N VAL A 67 -4.00 -6.71 18.97
CA VAL A 67 -5.34 -6.27 18.56
C VAL A 67 -6.22 -7.48 18.29
N GLU A 68 -7.33 -7.57 19.01
CA GLU A 68 -8.43 -8.47 18.70
C GLU A 68 -9.54 -7.66 18.01
N LYS A 69 -9.98 -8.10 16.84
CA LYS A 69 -11.00 -7.43 16.04
C LYS A 69 -11.79 -8.42 15.21
N ASP A 70 -12.88 -7.97 14.60
CA ASP A 70 -13.58 -8.77 13.62
C ASP A 70 -12.72 -8.93 12.34
N TYR A 71 -12.88 -10.04 11.64
CA TYR A 71 -12.06 -10.44 10.49
C TYR A 71 -11.95 -9.35 9.41
N ASP A 72 -13.05 -8.66 9.13
CA ASP A 72 -13.17 -7.60 8.12
C ASP A 72 -13.14 -6.18 8.71
N GLU A 73 -12.93 -6.04 10.01
CA GLU A 73 -12.86 -4.74 10.67
C GLU A 73 -11.53 -4.04 10.39
N ASP A 74 -11.60 -2.77 9.99
CA ASP A 74 -10.42 -1.93 9.74
C ASP A 74 -9.98 -1.19 11.00
N LEU A 75 -8.68 -0.91 11.10
CA LEU A 75 -8.12 -0.09 12.18
C LEU A 75 -8.60 1.38 12.13
N GLY A 76 -9.11 1.84 10.99
CA GLY A 76 -9.52 3.23 10.81
C GLY A 76 -8.34 4.21 10.75
N ILE A 77 -7.22 3.78 10.20
CA ILE A 77 -6.05 4.62 9.96
C ILE A 77 -5.86 4.86 8.47
N GLU A 78 -5.42 6.06 8.13
CA GLU A 78 -5.05 6.46 6.77
C GLU A 78 -3.55 6.78 6.72
N PHE A 79 -2.91 6.43 5.62
CA PHE A 79 -1.49 6.71 5.40
C PHE A 79 -1.30 7.92 4.49
N GLU A 80 -0.15 8.59 4.60
CA GLU A 80 0.20 9.72 3.73
C GLU A 80 0.17 9.36 2.25
N ASN A 81 0.61 8.12 1.92
CA ASN A 81 0.50 7.56 0.59
C ASN A 81 -0.50 6.40 0.61
N GLY A 82 -1.62 6.53 -0.10
CA GLY A 82 -2.67 5.50 -0.14
C GLY A 82 -2.22 4.17 -0.74
N LEU A 83 -1.18 4.15 -1.56
CA LEU A 83 -0.54 2.94 -2.08
C LEU A 83 0.50 2.37 -1.11
N MET A 84 0.96 3.17 -0.16
CA MET A 84 2.05 2.86 0.77
C MET A 84 3.40 2.57 0.09
N ASP A 85 3.55 2.96 -1.16
CA ASP A 85 4.76 2.80 -1.97
C ASP A 85 4.78 3.82 -3.12
N ASP A 86 5.94 3.94 -3.78
CA ASP A 86 6.08 4.78 -4.96
C ASP A 86 5.34 4.19 -6.16
N TYR A 87 4.77 5.07 -6.98
CA TYR A 87 4.10 4.66 -8.23
C TYR A 87 5.11 4.14 -9.24
N ARG A 88 4.73 3.09 -9.96
CA ARG A 88 5.52 2.52 -11.03
C ARG A 88 5.08 3.08 -12.38
N SER A 89 6.03 3.48 -13.20
CA SER A 89 5.78 3.94 -14.56
C SER A 89 6.09 2.86 -15.58
N CYS A 90 5.42 2.95 -16.75
CA CYS A 90 5.67 2.06 -17.87
C CYS A 90 7.06 2.28 -18.46
N SER A 91 7.79 1.20 -18.69
CA SER A 91 9.11 1.20 -19.34
C SER A 91 9.07 1.04 -20.86
N ASN A 92 7.89 0.81 -21.45
CA ASN A 92 7.71 0.61 -22.87
C ASN A 92 7.75 1.93 -23.66
N HIS A 93 8.16 1.85 -24.92
CA HIS A 93 8.16 2.94 -25.90
C HIS A 93 7.33 2.52 -27.13
N CYS A 94 6.02 2.40 -26.93
CA CYS A 94 5.13 1.98 -28.01
C CYS A 94 4.91 3.12 -29.00
N MET A 95 4.89 2.80 -30.29
CA MET A 95 4.64 3.78 -31.36
C MET A 95 3.26 4.46 -31.24
N PHE A 96 2.30 3.78 -30.63
CA PHE A 96 0.93 4.28 -30.41
C PHE A 96 0.70 4.81 -28.98
N CYS A 97 1.76 5.06 -28.22
CA CYS A 97 1.64 5.56 -26.85
C CYS A 97 1.14 7.01 -26.84
N PHE A 98 -0.03 7.25 -26.29
CA PHE A 98 -0.62 8.59 -26.18
C PHE A 98 0.26 9.57 -25.40
N ILE A 99 0.94 9.08 -24.36
CA ILE A 99 1.82 9.91 -23.54
C ILE A 99 3.04 10.37 -24.32
N ASP A 100 3.67 9.46 -25.10
CA ASP A 100 4.82 9.81 -25.96
C ASP A 100 4.46 10.73 -27.12
N GLN A 101 3.19 10.74 -27.54
CA GLN A 101 2.66 11.59 -28.61
C GLN A 101 2.20 12.98 -28.14
N MET A 102 2.20 13.22 -26.83
CA MET A 102 1.74 14.51 -26.28
C MET A 102 2.72 15.64 -26.66
N PRO A 103 2.19 16.85 -26.94
CA PRO A 103 3.01 18.02 -27.21
C PRO A 103 3.95 18.35 -26.03
N PRO A 104 5.17 18.82 -26.30
CA PRO A 104 6.06 19.26 -25.23
C PRO A 104 5.53 20.50 -24.52
N GLY A 105 5.93 20.69 -23.25
CA GLY A 105 5.58 21.89 -22.47
C GLY A 105 4.26 21.81 -21.72
N MET A 106 3.62 20.66 -21.64
CA MET A 106 2.46 20.42 -20.78
C MET A 106 2.88 20.18 -19.32
N ARG A 107 1.91 20.07 -18.41
CA ARG A 107 2.20 19.76 -16.98
C ARG A 107 2.90 18.41 -16.86
N GLU A 108 3.91 18.31 -16.00
CA GLU A 108 4.71 17.10 -15.80
C GLU A 108 3.85 15.85 -15.50
N THR A 109 2.81 16.03 -14.70
CA THR A 109 1.90 14.93 -14.32
C THR A 109 1.21 14.26 -15.50
N LEU A 110 1.08 14.95 -16.65
CA LEU A 110 0.48 14.40 -17.86
C LEU A 110 1.41 13.45 -18.62
N TYR A 111 2.72 13.51 -18.36
CA TYR A 111 3.72 12.64 -19.00
C TYR A 111 4.01 11.38 -18.21
N PHE A 112 3.36 11.18 -17.08
CA PHE A 112 3.51 9.97 -16.27
C PHE A 112 2.80 8.79 -16.96
N LYS A 113 3.57 7.79 -17.34
CA LYS A 113 3.06 6.54 -17.91
C LYS A 113 2.72 5.57 -16.80
N ASP A 114 1.49 5.57 -16.36
CA ASP A 114 1.03 4.66 -15.31
C ASP A 114 0.97 3.22 -15.84
N ASP A 115 1.69 2.33 -15.19
CA ASP A 115 1.66 0.88 -15.42
C ASP A 115 1.88 0.14 -14.09
N ASP A 116 1.31 0.67 -13.04
CA ASP A 116 1.38 0.06 -11.72
C ASP A 116 0.28 -0.99 -11.56
N SER A 117 0.66 -2.26 -11.47
CA SER A 117 -0.29 -3.36 -11.31
C SER A 117 -1.16 -3.22 -10.05
N ARG A 118 -0.63 -2.61 -9.00
CA ARG A 118 -1.34 -2.39 -7.75
C ARG A 118 -2.47 -1.38 -7.92
N LEU A 119 -2.21 -0.26 -8.58
CA LEU A 119 -3.24 0.72 -8.94
C LEU A 119 -4.28 0.14 -9.88
N SER A 120 -3.86 -0.64 -10.85
CA SER A 120 -4.77 -1.32 -11.78
C SER A 120 -5.74 -2.25 -11.07
N PHE A 121 -5.27 -2.99 -10.07
CA PHE A 121 -6.14 -3.79 -9.20
C PHE A 121 -7.13 -2.96 -8.40
N LEU A 122 -6.67 -1.85 -7.81
CA LEU A 122 -7.51 -0.98 -6.98
C LEU A 122 -8.56 -0.22 -7.78
N GLN A 123 -8.22 0.18 -9.01
CA GLN A 123 -9.05 1.04 -9.86
C GLN A 123 -9.77 0.28 -10.98
N GLY A 124 -9.44 -1.00 -11.20
CA GLY A 124 -9.98 -1.80 -12.28
C GLY A 124 -9.47 -1.41 -13.67
N ASN A 125 -8.28 -0.84 -13.77
CA ASN A 125 -7.65 -0.43 -15.02
C ASN A 125 -6.80 -1.54 -15.63
N TYR A 126 -6.42 -1.33 -16.89
CA TYR A 126 -5.49 -2.22 -17.59
C TYR A 126 -4.05 -2.01 -17.12
N VAL A 127 -3.26 -3.08 -17.21
CA VAL A 127 -1.82 -3.07 -16.93
C VAL A 127 -1.09 -3.91 -17.98
N THR A 128 0.13 -3.51 -18.35
CA THR A 128 0.99 -4.37 -19.15
C THR A 128 1.72 -5.38 -18.23
N LEU A 129 1.94 -6.59 -18.73
CA LEU A 129 2.70 -7.60 -17.98
C LEU A 129 4.22 -7.43 -18.13
N THR A 130 4.66 -6.54 -19.00
CA THR A 130 6.08 -6.32 -19.31
C THR A 130 6.84 -5.58 -18.21
N ASN A 131 6.13 -4.91 -17.31
CA ASN A 131 6.69 -4.15 -16.19
C ASN A 131 6.59 -4.88 -14.84
N MET A 132 6.24 -6.15 -14.86
CA MET A 132 6.11 -6.97 -13.65
C MET A 132 7.33 -7.86 -13.47
N SER A 133 7.88 -7.86 -12.25
CA SER A 133 8.91 -8.81 -11.83
C SER A 133 8.29 -10.17 -11.49
N GLN A 134 9.14 -11.20 -11.36
CA GLN A 134 8.70 -12.51 -10.89
C GLN A 134 8.04 -12.43 -9.51
N GLU A 135 8.59 -11.60 -8.64
CA GLU A 135 8.06 -11.36 -7.28
C GLU A 135 6.67 -10.72 -7.33
N ASP A 136 6.45 -9.75 -8.24
CA ASP A 136 5.14 -9.14 -8.43
C ASP A 136 4.09 -10.17 -8.88
N ILE A 137 4.46 -11.08 -9.76
CA ILE A 137 3.59 -12.17 -10.23
C ILE A 137 3.24 -13.13 -9.10
N GLU A 138 4.20 -13.52 -8.29
CA GLU A 138 3.98 -14.39 -7.12
C GLU A 138 3.07 -13.72 -6.08
N ARG A 139 3.22 -12.41 -5.87
CA ARG A 139 2.33 -11.63 -5.00
C ARG A 139 0.91 -11.59 -5.55
N VAL A 140 0.71 -11.38 -6.84
CA VAL A 140 -0.61 -11.43 -7.48
C VAL A 140 -1.27 -12.79 -7.28
N ILE A 141 -0.53 -13.88 -7.47
CA ILE A 141 -1.03 -15.24 -7.24
C ILE A 141 -1.44 -15.43 -5.78
N LYS A 142 -0.64 -14.97 -4.85
CA LYS A 142 -0.92 -15.05 -3.41
C LYS A 142 -2.22 -14.32 -3.05
N TYR A 143 -2.43 -13.12 -3.55
CA TYR A 143 -3.62 -12.32 -3.24
C TYR A 143 -4.86 -12.83 -3.93
N LEU A 144 -4.77 -13.29 -5.17
CA LEU A 144 -5.90 -13.88 -5.89
C LEU A 144 -6.38 -15.19 -5.28
N SER A 145 -5.50 -15.96 -4.67
CA SER A 145 -5.90 -17.18 -3.97
C SER A 145 -6.83 -16.93 -2.79
N LEU A 146 -6.83 -15.71 -2.25
CA LEU A 146 -7.75 -15.28 -1.19
C LEU A 146 -9.10 -14.81 -1.72
N ILE A 147 -9.15 -14.25 -2.93
CA ILE A 147 -10.39 -13.78 -3.55
C ILE A 147 -11.26 -14.95 -4.00
N HIS A 148 -10.67 -16.09 -4.29
CA HIS A 148 -11.35 -17.32 -4.71
C HIS A 148 -11.84 -18.20 -3.56
N ILE A 149 -11.51 -17.86 -2.34
CA ILE A 149 -12.03 -18.48 -1.14
C ILE A 149 -13.28 -17.73 -0.66
#